data_c0a9d1629113238270c2f311d43b1424
#
_entry.id   c0a9d1629113238270c2f311d43b1424
#
_cell.length_a   1.000
_cell.length_b   1.000
_cell.length_c   1.000
_cell.angle_alpha   90.00
_cell.angle_beta   90.00
_cell.angle_gamma   90.00
#
_symmetry.space_group_name_H-M   'P 1'
#
loop_
_entity.id
_entity.type
_entity.pdbx_description
1 polymer ?
#
loop_
_entity_poly.entity_id
_entity_poly.type
_entity_poly.pdbx_seq_one_letter_code
_entity_poly.pdbx_strand_id
1 'polypeptide(L)'
;VETGEKTKNPSSVLSFKGIFGTVVSGYYNPITVNDSLLNVLVRGGGSRKEVTKSYYDETAFNNVPNFNPNILTQRKRIVHVAYYEVLDTNHLEAYDHATHYDYDIHGNVKTLIQDNRKMEENFPSLAFQRFKQMDYTYDLISGNVHRVDVQTGQQDQWHHAYQYDADNRITNAFTNKETPILTSGLPIALENELLQNSDWQRDARYLYYDHGPLSRVELGKDLLQGMDYTYTLQGWMKGVNATSLDSLNDPGLDAASNLSNNPNAWFAKDVMSFGLHYYDGDYSPISSTLNGSAQASILGSDVASYGHDLYNGNIRAMQTTITHPRTYQVLPQ
;
A
#
# COMPACT_ATOMS: atom_id res chain seq x y z
N VAL A 1 21.77 -12.36 -1.90
CA VAL A 1 22.57 -11.15 -2.19
C VAL A 1 22.75 -10.40 -0.87
N GLU A 2 23.97 -9.98 -0.59
CA GLU A 2 24.32 -9.24 0.61
C GLU A 2 24.48 -7.75 0.27
N THR A 3 23.83 -6.87 1.01
CA THR A 3 23.94 -5.41 0.90
C THR A 3 24.28 -4.84 2.27
N GLY A 4 25.14 -3.84 2.33
CA GLY A 4 25.52 -3.19 3.57
C GLY A 4 26.53 -2.06 3.35
N GLU A 5 26.71 -1.21 4.36
CA GLU A 5 27.64 -0.10 4.29
C GLU A 5 29.08 -0.57 4.54
N LYS A 6 30.00 -0.17 3.67
CA LYS A 6 31.43 -0.43 3.81
C LYS A 6 32.07 0.74 4.56
N THR A 7 32.59 0.50 5.75
CA THR A 7 33.45 1.49 6.43
C THR A 7 34.74 1.64 5.64
N LYS A 8 34.99 2.83 5.10
CA LYS A 8 36.13 3.16 4.27
C LYS A 8 37.44 3.05 5.06
N ASN A 9 38.27 2.07 4.70
CA ASN A 9 39.68 2.21 4.88
C ASN A 9 40.35 2.34 3.51
N PRO A 10 40.85 3.53 3.09
CA PRO A 10 41.27 3.79 1.72
C PRO A 10 42.45 2.96 1.21
N SER A 11 43.16 2.28 2.09
CA SER A 11 44.36 1.51 1.74
C SER A 11 44.14 0.06 1.33
N SER A 12 42.90 -0.43 1.34
CA SER A 12 42.58 -1.83 1.04
C SER A 12 41.53 -2.04 -0.06
N VAL A 13 41.33 -1.06 -0.94
CA VAL A 13 40.44 -1.23 -2.10
C VAL A 13 41.15 -2.13 -3.13
N LEU A 14 40.93 -3.44 -2.99
CA LEU A 14 41.10 -4.34 -4.12
C LEU A 14 40.16 -3.86 -5.22
N SER A 15 40.72 -3.34 -6.30
CA SER A 15 39.91 -2.86 -7.40
C SER A 15 39.09 -4.05 -7.93
N PHE A 16 37.81 -3.85 -8.15
CA PHE A 16 36.90 -4.83 -8.75
C PHE A 16 37.50 -5.44 -10.04
N LYS A 17 38.33 -4.69 -10.75
CA LYS A 17 39.08 -5.09 -11.94
C LYS A 17 40.08 -6.22 -11.71
N GLY A 18 40.72 -6.29 -10.53
CA GLY A 18 41.69 -7.33 -10.21
C GLY A 18 41.07 -8.70 -9.94
N ILE A 19 39.82 -8.72 -9.49
CA ILE A 19 39.12 -9.98 -9.16
C ILE A 19 38.48 -10.57 -10.37
N PHE A 20 37.90 -9.76 -11.25
CA PHE A 20 37.34 -10.22 -12.53
C PHE A 20 38.42 -10.55 -13.57
N GLY A 21 39.60 -9.94 -13.50
CA GLY A 21 40.70 -10.22 -14.41
C GLY A 21 41.32 -11.62 -14.23
N THR A 22 41.22 -12.23 -13.10
CA THR A 22 41.72 -13.58 -12.78
C THR A 22 40.71 -14.69 -13.05
N VAL A 23 39.43 -14.37 -13.26
CA VAL A 23 38.35 -15.35 -13.46
C VAL A 23 37.96 -15.51 -14.92
N VAL A 24 38.45 -14.67 -15.81
CA VAL A 24 38.02 -14.62 -17.24
C VAL A 24 38.60 -15.71 -18.13
N SER A 25 39.50 -16.57 -17.68
CA SER A 25 40.01 -17.68 -18.48
C SER A 25 39.34 -19.03 -18.23
N GLY A 26 38.30 -19.08 -17.44
CA GLY A 26 37.53 -20.30 -17.17
C GLY A 26 36.06 -20.02 -17.16
N TYR A 27 35.31 -20.88 -17.77
CA TYR A 27 33.85 -20.91 -17.77
C TYR A 27 33.25 -20.23 -16.54
N TYR A 28 32.46 -19.18 -16.79
CA TYR A 28 31.70 -18.50 -15.79
C TYR A 28 30.70 -19.50 -15.21
N ASN A 29 31.03 -20.06 -14.06
CA ASN A 29 30.08 -20.82 -13.28
C ASN A 29 29.44 -19.84 -12.28
N PRO A 30 28.17 -19.40 -12.49
CA PRO A 30 27.53 -18.42 -11.61
C PRO A 30 27.22 -18.95 -10.21
N ILE A 31 27.67 -20.15 -9.90
CA ILE A 31 27.13 -20.96 -8.80
C ILE A 31 27.92 -20.85 -7.51
N THR A 32 28.96 -20.15 -7.40
CA THR A 32 29.54 -20.00 -6.07
C THR A 32 30.37 -18.72 -5.99
N VAL A 33 29.72 -17.59 -5.88
CA VAL A 33 30.28 -16.58 -5.00
C VAL A 33 30.07 -17.13 -3.59
N ASN A 34 30.96 -18.02 -3.19
CA ASN A 34 31.01 -18.57 -1.86
C ASN A 34 30.99 -17.41 -0.86
N ASP A 35 30.27 -17.49 0.24
CA ASP A 35 30.31 -16.52 1.35
C ASP A 35 31.76 -16.14 1.73
N SER A 36 32.71 -17.04 1.54
CA SER A 36 34.15 -16.79 1.73
C SER A 36 34.72 -15.76 0.75
N LEU A 37 34.31 -15.70 -0.51
CA LEU A 37 34.79 -14.73 -1.49
C LEU A 37 34.16 -13.35 -1.27
N LEU A 38 32.88 -13.29 -0.96
CA LEU A 38 32.23 -12.06 -0.49
C LEU A 38 32.84 -11.61 0.84
N ASN A 39 33.19 -12.52 1.72
CA ASN A 39 33.89 -12.28 2.97
C ASN A 39 35.26 -11.62 2.75
N VAL A 40 36.04 -12.09 1.77
CA VAL A 40 37.33 -11.51 1.41
C VAL A 40 37.17 -10.14 0.73
N LEU A 41 36.17 -9.97 -0.11
CA LEU A 41 35.89 -8.71 -0.82
C LEU A 41 35.42 -7.59 0.10
N VAL A 42 34.71 -7.93 1.15
CA VAL A 42 34.17 -6.96 2.14
C VAL A 42 35.09 -6.82 3.36
N ARG A 43 36.00 -7.77 3.61
CA ARG A 43 36.99 -7.75 4.70
C ARG A 43 38.16 -6.83 4.43
N GLY A 44 37.93 -5.55 4.49
CA GLY A 44 39.02 -4.61 4.75
C GLY A 44 39.06 -4.22 6.23
N GLY A 45 39.24 -5.19 7.15
CA GLY A 45 39.57 -4.94 8.55
C GLY A 45 38.50 -4.27 9.44
N GLY A 46 37.29 -4.02 8.97
CA GLY A 46 36.20 -3.43 9.73
C GLY A 46 35.10 -4.43 10.08
N SER A 47 34.40 -4.22 11.19
CA SER A 47 33.15 -4.93 11.46
C SER A 47 32.12 -4.58 10.37
N ARG A 48 31.39 -5.59 9.89
CA ARG A 48 30.29 -5.36 8.96
C ARG A 48 29.10 -4.86 9.74
N LYS A 49 28.57 -3.72 9.34
CA LYS A 49 27.38 -3.11 9.92
C LYS A 49 26.31 -2.92 8.86
N GLU A 50 25.07 -2.92 9.32
CA GLU A 50 23.90 -2.66 8.46
C GLU A 50 23.82 -3.60 7.25
N VAL A 51 24.00 -4.89 7.49
CA VAL A 51 24.04 -5.91 6.45
C VAL A 51 22.66 -6.52 6.27
N THR A 52 22.16 -6.54 5.02
CA THR A 52 20.96 -7.28 4.66
C THR A 52 21.34 -8.52 3.83
N LYS A 53 20.85 -9.68 4.24
CA LYS A 53 21.03 -10.95 3.53
C LYS A 53 19.71 -11.49 3.03
N SER A 54 19.66 -11.85 1.75
CA SER A 54 18.51 -12.54 1.15
C SER A 54 18.87 -14.00 0.89
N TYR A 55 18.03 -14.88 1.39
CA TYR A 55 18.17 -16.34 1.26
C TYR A 55 17.14 -16.84 0.26
N TYR A 56 17.58 -17.66 -0.67
CA TYR A 56 16.76 -18.22 -1.74
C TYR A 56 16.68 -19.73 -1.58
N ASP A 57 15.54 -20.31 -1.96
CA ASP A 57 15.35 -21.76 -2.10
C ASP A 57 15.47 -22.58 -0.80
N GLU A 58 16.06 -22.05 0.25
CA GLU A 58 16.39 -22.79 1.46
C GLU A 58 15.75 -22.18 2.72
N THR A 59 15.34 -23.04 3.63
CA THR A 59 14.93 -22.65 4.99
C THR A 59 16.18 -22.47 5.85
N ALA A 60 16.77 -21.28 5.83
CA ALA A 60 17.97 -20.97 6.61
C ALA A 60 17.68 -20.83 8.12
N PHE A 61 16.40 -20.67 8.51
CA PHE A 61 15.99 -20.41 9.89
C PHE A 61 14.92 -21.43 10.31
N ASN A 62 15.25 -22.31 11.27
CA ASN A 62 14.41 -23.44 11.66
C ASN A 62 13.42 -23.14 12.80
N ASN A 63 13.51 -21.97 13.45
CA ASN A 63 12.75 -21.65 14.66
C ASN A 63 11.67 -20.58 14.45
N VAL A 64 11.13 -20.45 13.22
CA VAL A 64 10.05 -19.51 12.93
C VAL A 64 8.71 -20.23 13.15
N PRO A 65 7.88 -19.77 14.10
CA PRO A 65 6.59 -20.41 14.39
C PRO A 65 5.69 -20.44 13.17
N ASN A 66 4.96 -21.52 12.97
CA ASN A 66 3.98 -21.71 11.88
C ASN A 66 4.55 -21.52 10.46
N PHE A 67 5.87 -21.44 10.32
CA PHE A 67 6.53 -21.33 9.03
C PHE A 67 6.97 -22.71 8.56
N ASN A 68 6.24 -23.24 7.59
CA ASN A 68 6.55 -24.53 6.97
C ASN A 68 6.45 -24.41 5.44
N PRO A 69 7.42 -23.73 4.82
CA PRO A 69 7.37 -23.44 3.41
C PRO A 69 7.52 -24.68 2.55
N ASN A 70 6.74 -24.75 1.48
CA ASN A 70 6.87 -25.86 0.53
C ASN A 70 8.03 -25.60 -0.43
N ILE A 71 9.03 -26.46 -0.41
CA ILE A 71 10.24 -26.38 -1.25
C ILE A 71 9.93 -26.24 -2.75
N LEU A 72 8.81 -26.82 -3.22
CA LEU A 72 8.42 -26.74 -4.63
C LEU A 72 7.93 -25.36 -5.04
N THR A 73 7.29 -24.61 -4.13
CA THR A 73 6.76 -23.26 -4.40
C THR A 73 7.81 -22.18 -4.22
N GLN A 74 8.94 -22.49 -3.56
CA GLN A 74 9.98 -21.52 -3.23
C GLN A 74 11.10 -21.40 -4.25
N ARG A 75 11.14 -22.31 -5.21
CA ARG A 75 12.22 -22.38 -6.18
C ARG A 75 12.49 -21.04 -6.87
N LYS A 76 13.73 -20.55 -6.75
CA LYS A 76 14.21 -19.25 -7.25
C LYS A 76 13.54 -18.03 -6.63
N ARG A 77 12.95 -18.19 -5.44
CA ARG A 77 12.31 -17.10 -4.70
C ARG A 77 13.04 -16.82 -3.41
N ILE A 78 12.89 -15.59 -2.92
CA ILE A 78 13.42 -15.19 -1.61
C ILE A 78 12.56 -15.82 -0.54
N VAL A 79 13.16 -16.64 0.32
CA VAL A 79 12.48 -17.27 1.46
C VAL A 79 12.65 -16.44 2.72
N HIS A 80 13.85 -15.87 2.91
CA HIS A 80 14.14 -15.06 4.06
C HIS A 80 14.95 -13.81 3.65
N VAL A 81 14.65 -12.70 4.29
CA VAL A 81 15.47 -11.49 4.27
C VAL A 81 15.83 -11.15 5.70
N ALA A 82 17.11 -11.23 6.06
CA ALA A 82 17.59 -10.97 7.41
C ALA A 82 18.46 -9.72 7.43
N TYR A 83 18.23 -8.85 8.43
CA TYR A 83 19.00 -7.65 8.69
C TYR A 83 19.84 -7.81 9.95
N TYR A 84 21.09 -7.37 9.86
CA TYR A 84 22.09 -7.40 10.92
C TYR A 84 22.63 -5.99 11.12
N GLU A 85 22.44 -5.42 12.30
CA GLU A 85 23.09 -4.16 12.67
C GLU A 85 24.61 -4.35 12.74
N VAL A 86 25.04 -5.49 13.32
CA VAL A 86 26.44 -5.95 13.30
C VAL A 86 26.45 -7.41 12.91
N LEU A 87 27.03 -7.73 11.75
CA LEU A 87 27.10 -9.11 11.29
C LEU A 87 28.17 -9.88 12.04
N ASP A 88 27.76 -10.88 12.83
CA ASP A 88 28.63 -11.94 13.32
C ASP A 88 28.61 -13.12 12.34
N THR A 89 29.73 -13.38 11.68
CA THR A 89 29.86 -14.46 10.70
C THR A 89 29.82 -15.85 11.33
N ASN A 90 29.99 -15.95 12.63
CA ASN A 90 29.93 -17.22 13.36
C ASN A 90 28.51 -17.58 13.82
N HIS A 91 27.63 -16.57 13.87
CA HIS A 91 26.24 -16.70 14.34
C HIS A 91 25.29 -16.05 13.35
N LEU A 92 25.12 -16.65 12.17
CA LEU A 92 24.20 -16.16 11.13
C LEU A 92 22.73 -16.11 11.59
N GLU A 93 22.38 -16.87 12.64
CA GLU A 93 21.07 -16.82 13.27
C GLU A 93 20.87 -15.62 14.20
N ALA A 94 21.92 -14.82 14.46
CA ALA A 94 21.87 -13.64 15.31
C ALA A 94 21.50 -12.38 14.52
N TYR A 95 20.48 -12.46 13.66
CA TYR A 95 19.92 -11.28 12.99
C TYR A 95 19.12 -10.44 13.98
N ASP A 96 18.97 -9.16 13.69
CA ASP A 96 18.16 -8.21 14.47
C ASP A 96 16.68 -8.27 14.05
N HIS A 97 16.44 -8.27 12.73
CA HIS A 97 15.12 -8.40 12.13
C HIS A 97 15.18 -9.34 10.95
N ALA A 98 14.09 -10.06 10.71
CA ALA A 98 13.95 -10.85 9.49
C ALA A 98 12.52 -10.78 8.95
N THR A 99 12.37 -11.03 7.66
CA THR A 99 11.09 -11.27 7.03
C THR A 99 11.15 -12.62 6.32
N HIS A 100 10.16 -13.45 6.57
CA HIS A 100 10.06 -14.80 6.01
C HIS A 100 8.87 -14.87 5.07
N TYR A 101 9.03 -15.55 3.93
CA TYR A 101 8.03 -15.62 2.87
C TYR A 101 7.72 -17.08 2.53
N ASP A 102 6.46 -17.46 2.55
CA ASP A 102 5.94 -18.66 1.90
C ASP A 102 5.10 -18.27 0.69
N TYR A 103 5.09 -19.11 -0.33
CA TYR A 103 4.45 -18.82 -1.60
C TYR A 103 3.42 -19.88 -1.97
N ASP A 104 2.40 -19.47 -2.68
CA ASP A 104 1.47 -20.36 -3.34
C ASP A 104 2.08 -20.99 -4.62
N ILE A 105 1.32 -21.87 -5.28
CA ILE A 105 1.75 -22.50 -6.53
C ILE A 105 1.92 -21.54 -7.69
N HIS A 106 1.24 -20.39 -7.66
CA HIS A 106 1.32 -19.34 -8.69
C HIS A 106 2.49 -18.38 -8.45
N GLY A 107 3.04 -18.39 -7.23
CA GLY A 107 4.17 -17.54 -6.84
C GLY A 107 3.79 -16.27 -6.10
N ASN A 108 2.54 -16.14 -5.69
CA ASN A 108 2.12 -15.08 -4.80
C ASN A 108 2.58 -15.39 -3.37
N VAL A 109 2.85 -14.36 -2.59
CA VAL A 109 3.17 -14.52 -1.17
C VAL A 109 1.92 -14.99 -0.43
N LYS A 110 1.94 -16.23 0.04
CA LYS A 110 0.83 -16.84 0.81
C LYS A 110 0.91 -16.46 2.29
N THR A 111 2.11 -16.52 2.86
CA THR A 111 2.36 -16.17 4.26
C THR A 111 3.61 -15.30 4.33
N LEU A 112 3.52 -14.21 5.07
CA LEU A 112 4.62 -13.33 5.41
C LEU A 112 4.74 -13.27 6.92
N ILE A 113 5.93 -13.51 7.46
CA ILE A 113 6.20 -13.37 8.89
C ILE A 113 7.31 -12.34 9.09
N GLN A 114 7.01 -11.28 9.82
CA GLN A 114 8.00 -10.35 10.32
C GLN A 114 8.51 -10.86 11.66
N ASP A 115 9.82 -11.02 11.78
CA ASP A 115 10.51 -11.43 12.99
C ASP A 115 11.37 -10.28 13.52
N ASN A 116 11.01 -9.77 14.67
CA ASN A 116 11.75 -8.74 15.39
C ASN A 116 12.39 -9.35 16.64
N ARG A 117 13.57 -9.91 16.47
CA ARG A 117 14.30 -10.58 17.56
C ARG A 117 14.64 -9.64 18.72
N LYS A 118 14.90 -8.38 18.43
CA LYS A 118 15.19 -7.37 19.49
C LYS A 118 14.00 -7.12 20.41
N MET A 119 12.78 -7.44 20.00
CA MET A 119 11.62 -7.37 20.92
C MET A 119 11.74 -8.38 22.06
N GLU A 120 12.18 -9.60 21.75
CA GLU A 120 12.39 -10.65 22.75
C GLU A 120 13.61 -10.31 23.64
N GLU A 121 14.71 -9.86 23.05
CA GLU A 121 15.95 -9.54 23.76
C GLU A 121 15.80 -8.36 24.69
N ASN A 122 15.21 -7.26 24.22
CA ASN A 122 15.07 -6.02 24.99
C ASN A 122 13.84 -5.98 25.90
N PHE A 123 12.79 -6.73 25.53
CA PHE A 123 11.50 -6.74 26.23
C PHE A 123 10.99 -8.17 26.39
N PRO A 124 11.59 -9.00 27.29
CA PRO A 124 11.19 -10.40 27.43
C PRO A 124 9.70 -10.62 27.76
N SER A 125 9.05 -9.65 28.41
CA SER A 125 7.61 -9.67 28.68
C SER A 125 6.76 -9.51 27.42
N LEU A 126 7.34 -9.03 26.33
CA LEU A 126 6.72 -8.84 25.01
C LEU A 126 7.23 -9.82 23.96
N ALA A 127 7.86 -10.92 24.37
CA ALA A 127 8.40 -11.93 23.47
C ALA A 127 7.35 -12.49 22.50
N PHE A 128 6.07 -12.54 22.93
CA PHE A 128 4.94 -12.93 22.08
C PHE A 128 4.67 -11.97 20.91
N GLN A 129 5.21 -10.74 20.95
CA GLN A 129 5.13 -9.75 19.87
C GLN A 129 6.29 -9.85 18.87
N ARG A 130 7.23 -10.77 19.07
CA ARG A 130 8.38 -10.96 18.19
C ARG A 130 7.97 -11.27 16.77
N PHE A 131 7.00 -12.17 16.61
CA PHE A 131 6.54 -12.62 15.30
C PHE A 131 5.21 -11.98 14.95
N LYS A 132 5.14 -11.37 13.75
CA LYS A 132 3.92 -10.83 13.17
C LYS A 132 3.63 -11.53 11.85
N GLN A 133 2.59 -12.35 11.85
CA GLN A 133 2.18 -13.15 10.70
C GLN A 133 1.07 -12.44 9.91
N MET A 134 1.19 -12.48 8.60
CA MET A 134 0.17 -12.06 7.64
C MET A 134 -0.05 -13.19 6.64
N ASP A 135 -1.29 -13.64 6.52
CA ASP A 135 -1.71 -14.68 5.57
C ASP A 135 -2.59 -14.05 4.50
N TYR A 136 -2.28 -14.35 3.24
CA TYR A 136 -2.96 -13.82 2.07
C TYR A 136 -3.78 -14.90 1.38
N THR A 137 -5.02 -14.58 1.05
CA THR A 137 -5.89 -15.43 0.23
C THR A 137 -6.16 -14.74 -1.09
N TYR A 138 -5.89 -15.44 -2.19
CA TYR A 138 -6.02 -14.92 -3.55
C TYR A 138 -7.18 -15.59 -4.29
N ASP A 139 -7.79 -14.87 -5.21
CA ASP A 139 -8.60 -15.47 -6.24
C ASP A 139 -7.71 -16.27 -7.22
N LEU A 140 -8.06 -17.51 -7.44
CA LEU A 140 -7.28 -18.41 -8.29
C LEU A 140 -7.29 -18.03 -9.77
N ILE A 141 -8.27 -17.25 -10.21
CA ILE A 141 -8.46 -16.87 -11.63
C ILE A 141 -7.81 -15.51 -11.89
N SER A 142 -8.20 -14.49 -11.12
CA SER A 142 -7.71 -13.11 -11.32
C SER A 142 -6.37 -12.85 -10.67
N GLY A 143 -6.00 -13.61 -9.61
CA GLY A 143 -4.84 -13.34 -8.77
C GLY A 143 -5.04 -12.19 -7.78
N ASN A 144 -6.24 -11.64 -7.68
CA ASN A 144 -6.55 -10.56 -6.74
C ASN A 144 -6.53 -11.06 -5.30
N VAL A 145 -6.11 -10.21 -4.38
CA VAL A 145 -6.14 -10.50 -2.94
C VAL A 145 -7.57 -10.36 -2.43
N HIS A 146 -8.19 -11.47 -2.03
CA HIS A 146 -9.53 -11.43 -1.42
C HIS A 146 -9.49 -11.13 0.06
N ARG A 147 -8.48 -11.66 0.76
CA ARG A 147 -8.38 -11.51 2.21
C ARG A 147 -6.92 -11.43 2.65
N VAL A 148 -6.71 -10.62 3.69
CA VAL A 148 -5.45 -10.55 4.43
C VAL A 148 -5.78 -10.76 5.90
N ASP A 149 -5.22 -11.82 6.49
CA ASP A 149 -5.38 -12.15 7.89
C ASP A 149 -4.10 -11.81 8.63
N VAL A 150 -4.18 -10.90 9.59
CA VAL A 150 -3.05 -10.45 10.42
C VAL A 150 -3.20 -11.07 11.80
N GLN A 151 -2.18 -11.79 12.27
CA GLN A 151 -2.09 -12.31 13.63
C GLN A 151 -3.32 -13.15 14.06
N THR A 152 -3.85 -13.99 13.19
CA THR A 152 -5.03 -14.82 13.47
C THR A 152 -4.87 -15.60 14.78
N GLY A 153 -5.85 -15.50 15.68
CA GLY A 153 -5.87 -16.14 17.00
C GLY A 153 -5.04 -15.43 18.07
N GLN A 154 -4.46 -14.26 17.76
CA GLN A 154 -3.75 -13.41 18.72
C GLN A 154 -4.63 -12.24 19.19
N GLN A 155 -4.24 -11.57 20.28
CA GLN A 155 -5.00 -10.44 20.82
C GLN A 155 -5.04 -9.22 19.87
N ASP A 156 -4.06 -9.10 19.00
CA ASP A 156 -3.91 -8.04 18.01
C ASP A 156 -4.27 -8.50 16.60
N GLN A 157 -5.09 -9.53 16.49
CA GLN A 157 -5.57 -10.00 15.20
C GLN A 157 -6.40 -8.95 14.47
N TRP A 158 -6.30 -8.95 13.15
CA TRP A 158 -7.05 -8.08 12.28
C TRP A 158 -7.23 -8.72 10.91
N HIS A 159 -8.41 -8.62 10.35
CA HIS A 159 -8.76 -9.24 9.07
C HIS A 159 -9.23 -8.17 8.09
N HIS A 160 -8.74 -8.23 6.87
CA HIS A 160 -9.18 -7.41 5.76
C HIS A 160 -9.80 -8.28 4.68
N ALA A 161 -10.86 -7.81 4.04
CA ALA A 161 -11.45 -8.46 2.88
C ALA A 161 -11.74 -7.43 1.79
N TYR A 162 -11.58 -7.84 0.54
CA TYR A 162 -11.73 -6.97 -0.63
C TYR A 162 -12.65 -7.62 -1.65
N GLN A 163 -13.47 -6.79 -2.28
CA GLN A 163 -14.29 -7.17 -3.42
C GLN A 163 -13.85 -6.40 -4.66
N TYR A 164 -14.05 -7.01 -5.81
CA TYR A 164 -13.62 -6.48 -7.09
C TYR A 164 -14.77 -6.52 -8.10
N ASP A 165 -14.71 -5.63 -9.07
CA ASP A 165 -15.58 -5.68 -10.25
C ASP A 165 -14.97 -6.58 -11.35
N ALA A 166 -15.68 -6.67 -12.49
CA ALA A 166 -15.24 -7.46 -13.62
C ALA A 166 -13.93 -6.96 -14.28
N ASP A 167 -13.56 -5.72 -14.02
CA ASP A 167 -12.32 -5.09 -14.49
C ASP A 167 -11.18 -5.21 -13.49
N ASN A 168 -11.34 -6.03 -12.43
CA ASN A 168 -10.38 -6.22 -11.35
C ASN A 168 -10.09 -4.95 -10.52
N ARG A 169 -11.04 -3.99 -10.46
CA ARG A 169 -10.93 -2.81 -9.62
C ARG A 169 -11.62 -3.07 -8.27
N ILE A 170 -11.04 -2.61 -7.18
CA ILE A 170 -11.62 -2.77 -5.84
C ILE A 170 -12.94 -2.01 -5.75
N THR A 171 -14.02 -2.69 -5.36
CA THR A 171 -15.34 -2.08 -5.13
C THR A 171 -15.67 -1.89 -3.66
N ASN A 172 -15.21 -2.77 -2.80
CA ASN A 172 -15.40 -2.66 -1.37
C ASN A 172 -14.16 -3.15 -0.61
N ALA A 173 -13.90 -2.49 0.53
CA ALA A 173 -12.94 -2.91 1.52
C ALA A 173 -13.65 -3.08 2.86
N PHE A 174 -13.38 -4.19 3.52
CA PHE A 174 -13.96 -4.55 4.81
C PHE A 174 -12.88 -4.90 5.80
N THR A 175 -13.17 -4.65 7.08
CA THR A 175 -12.34 -5.10 8.19
C THR A 175 -13.15 -5.85 9.23
N ASN A 176 -12.45 -6.74 9.96
CA ASN A 176 -12.99 -7.45 11.10
C ASN A 176 -11.89 -7.65 12.14
N LYS A 177 -12.23 -7.51 13.41
CA LYS A 177 -11.33 -7.77 14.53
C LYS A 177 -11.43 -9.19 15.07
N GLU A 178 -12.60 -9.82 14.94
CA GLU A 178 -12.85 -11.18 15.40
C GLU A 178 -12.44 -12.17 14.31
N THR A 179 -12.04 -13.40 14.71
CA THR A 179 -11.73 -14.43 13.72
C THR A 179 -13.00 -14.81 12.96
N PRO A 180 -13.13 -14.46 11.70
CA PRO A 180 -14.34 -14.77 10.96
C PRO A 180 -14.42 -16.26 10.72
N ILE A 181 -15.55 -16.87 11.05
CA ILE A 181 -15.89 -18.22 10.63
C ILE A 181 -16.28 -18.13 9.14
N LEU A 182 -15.28 -17.95 8.27
CA LEU A 182 -15.52 -18.06 6.84
C LEU A 182 -15.46 -19.52 6.47
N THR A 183 -16.62 -20.08 6.15
CA THR A 183 -16.68 -21.40 5.52
C THR A 183 -15.92 -21.35 4.21
N SER A 184 -14.84 -22.07 4.18
CA SER A 184 -13.80 -22.08 3.16
C SER A 184 -14.32 -22.11 1.72
N GLY A 185 -13.82 -21.26 0.88
CA GLY A 185 -13.41 -21.68 -0.46
C GLY A 185 -14.18 -21.16 -1.67
N LEU A 186 -15.15 -20.24 -1.58
CA LEU A 186 -15.80 -19.72 -2.78
C LEU A 186 -15.82 -18.19 -2.80
N PRO A 187 -15.19 -17.56 -3.81
CA PRO A 187 -15.07 -16.08 -3.90
C PRO A 187 -16.42 -15.36 -4.03
N ILE A 188 -17.41 -15.99 -4.67
CA ILE A 188 -18.73 -15.39 -4.91
C ILE A 188 -19.62 -15.45 -3.66
N ALA A 189 -19.43 -16.44 -2.79
CA ALA A 189 -20.13 -16.54 -1.51
C ALA A 189 -19.67 -15.44 -0.51
N LEU A 190 -18.45 -14.94 -0.67
CA LEU A 190 -17.86 -13.96 0.22
C LEU A 190 -18.64 -12.64 0.25
N GLU A 191 -19.17 -12.18 -0.88
CA GLU A 191 -19.90 -10.91 -0.95
C GLU A 191 -21.17 -10.93 -0.10
N ASN A 192 -21.98 -11.96 -0.26
CA ASN A 192 -23.22 -12.10 0.51
C ASN A 192 -22.93 -12.41 1.98
N GLU A 193 -21.86 -13.15 2.26
CA GLU A 193 -21.44 -13.49 3.62
C GLU A 193 -20.89 -12.26 4.36
N LEU A 194 -20.07 -11.44 3.73
CA LEU A 194 -19.55 -10.19 4.31
C LEU A 194 -20.65 -9.15 4.55
N LEU A 195 -21.61 -9.06 3.64
CA LEU A 195 -22.75 -8.12 3.79
C LEU A 195 -23.75 -8.58 4.86
N GLN A 196 -23.89 -9.89 5.08
CA GLN A 196 -24.83 -10.47 6.05
C GLN A 196 -24.19 -10.69 7.42
N ASN A 197 -22.87 -10.82 7.49
CA ASN A 197 -22.16 -11.02 8.74
C ASN A 197 -21.98 -9.68 9.45
N SER A 198 -22.64 -9.50 10.60
CA SER A 198 -22.61 -8.27 11.40
C SER A 198 -21.22 -7.88 11.92
N ASP A 199 -20.27 -8.83 11.90
CA ASP A 199 -18.93 -8.64 12.46
C ASP A 199 -18.00 -7.91 11.49
N TRP A 200 -18.30 -7.98 10.18
CA TRP A 200 -17.54 -7.25 9.18
C TRP A 200 -18.01 -5.79 9.06
N GLN A 201 -17.07 -4.88 9.12
CA GLN A 201 -17.31 -3.45 8.91
C GLN A 201 -16.82 -3.06 7.51
N ARG A 202 -17.67 -2.41 6.73
CA ARG A 202 -17.25 -1.81 5.48
C ARG A 202 -16.51 -0.51 5.77
N ASP A 203 -15.21 -0.49 5.49
CA ASP A 203 -14.39 0.72 5.66
C ASP A 203 -14.53 1.67 4.50
N ALA A 204 -14.63 1.12 3.29
CA ALA A 204 -14.78 1.92 2.09
C ALA A 204 -15.56 1.19 0.99
N ARG A 205 -16.27 1.97 0.18
CA ARG A 205 -16.84 1.57 -1.10
C ARG A 205 -16.29 2.47 -2.19
N TYR A 206 -15.90 1.87 -3.30
CA TYR A 206 -15.30 2.54 -4.44
C TYR A 206 -16.23 2.47 -5.64
N LEU A 207 -16.53 3.61 -6.24
CA LEU A 207 -17.34 3.75 -7.44
C LEU A 207 -16.47 4.32 -8.55
N TYR A 208 -16.72 3.90 -9.77
CA TYR A 208 -15.92 4.27 -10.93
C TYR A 208 -16.79 4.89 -12.01
N TYR A 209 -16.22 5.81 -12.77
CA TYR A 209 -16.82 6.26 -14.02
C TYR A 209 -16.83 5.13 -15.06
N ASP A 210 -17.78 5.12 -15.97
CA ASP A 210 -17.88 4.11 -17.03
C ASP A 210 -16.59 4.02 -17.89
N HIS A 211 -15.85 5.12 -18.01
CA HIS A 211 -14.57 5.17 -18.73
C HIS A 211 -13.36 4.81 -17.88
N GLY A 212 -13.55 4.37 -16.63
CA GLY A 212 -12.53 3.69 -15.80
C GLY A 212 -12.05 4.41 -14.54
N PRO A 213 -11.81 5.74 -14.49
CA PRO A 213 -11.30 6.40 -13.31
C PRO A 213 -12.23 6.32 -12.09
N LEU A 214 -11.65 6.43 -10.89
CA LEU A 214 -12.38 6.47 -9.63
C LEU A 214 -13.31 7.70 -9.60
N SER A 215 -14.60 7.49 -9.41
CA SER A 215 -15.59 8.59 -9.34
C SER A 215 -15.91 9.00 -7.91
N ARG A 216 -16.00 8.03 -7.00
CA ARG A 216 -16.37 8.29 -5.61
C ARG A 216 -15.78 7.24 -4.68
N VAL A 217 -15.41 7.66 -3.47
CA VAL A 217 -15.10 6.79 -2.34
C VAL A 217 -16.06 7.13 -1.21
N GLU A 218 -16.81 6.14 -0.76
CA GLU A 218 -17.67 6.24 0.41
C GLU A 218 -16.93 5.64 1.61
N LEU A 219 -16.69 6.43 2.65
CA LEU A 219 -15.97 6.01 3.84
C LEU A 219 -16.92 5.57 4.94
N GLY A 220 -16.59 4.45 5.55
CA GLY A 220 -17.30 3.91 6.70
C GLY A 220 -18.62 3.24 6.37
N LYS A 221 -19.11 2.46 7.33
CA LYS A 221 -20.40 1.78 7.27
C LYS A 221 -21.57 2.75 7.41
N ASP A 222 -21.39 3.81 8.21
CA ASP A 222 -22.44 4.71 8.65
C ASP A 222 -22.50 5.99 7.80
N LEU A 223 -22.11 5.90 6.50
CA LEU A 223 -22.15 7.01 5.55
C LEU A 223 -21.38 8.25 6.06
N LEU A 224 -20.21 8.00 6.63
CA LEU A 224 -19.43 9.01 7.32
C LEU A 224 -19.01 10.14 6.39
N GLN A 225 -18.50 9.80 5.21
CA GLN A 225 -18.08 10.77 4.19
C GLN A 225 -18.11 10.17 2.81
N GLY A 226 -18.58 10.92 1.81
CA GLY A 226 -18.33 10.68 0.40
C GLY A 226 -17.16 11.56 -0.07
N MET A 227 -16.32 11.04 -0.92
CA MET A 227 -15.27 11.81 -1.60
C MET A 227 -15.45 11.64 -3.10
N ASP A 228 -15.73 12.73 -3.79
CA ASP A 228 -16.07 12.74 -5.21
C ASP A 228 -14.91 13.28 -6.03
N TYR A 229 -14.50 12.51 -7.02
CA TYR A 229 -13.32 12.79 -7.83
C TYR A 229 -13.73 13.32 -9.21
N THR A 230 -13.09 14.38 -9.63
CA THR A 230 -13.29 14.99 -10.95
C THR A 230 -11.98 15.01 -11.73
N TYR A 231 -12.09 14.90 -13.07
CA TYR A 231 -10.93 14.81 -13.95
C TYR A 231 -11.10 15.71 -15.16
N THR A 232 -9.99 16.17 -15.72
CA THR A 232 -9.95 16.84 -17.01
C THR A 232 -10.19 15.84 -18.15
N LEU A 233 -10.42 16.31 -19.37
CA LEU A 233 -10.55 15.44 -20.55
C LEU A 233 -9.30 14.60 -20.82
N GLN A 234 -8.13 15.06 -20.38
CA GLN A 234 -6.87 14.33 -20.50
C GLN A 234 -6.71 13.24 -19.41
N GLY A 235 -7.66 13.14 -18.46
CA GLY A 235 -7.59 12.21 -17.35
C GLY A 235 -6.76 12.70 -16.16
N TRP A 236 -6.36 13.97 -16.14
CA TRP A 236 -5.68 14.55 -14.98
C TRP A 236 -6.70 14.85 -13.88
N MET A 237 -6.33 14.57 -12.63
CA MET A 237 -7.20 14.88 -11.50
C MET A 237 -7.47 16.40 -11.44
N LYS A 238 -8.75 16.78 -11.50
CA LYS A 238 -9.17 18.16 -11.38
C LYS A 238 -9.45 18.57 -9.94
N GLY A 239 -9.98 17.66 -9.15
CA GLY A 239 -10.25 17.92 -7.75
C GLY A 239 -10.96 16.79 -7.04
N VAL A 240 -11.11 17.00 -5.74
CA VAL A 240 -11.88 16.15 -4.83
C VAL A 240 -12.89 17.03 -4.13
N ASN A 241 -14.16 16.64 -4.16
CA ASN A 241 -15.32 17.37 -3.67
C ASN A 241 -15.48 18.76 -4.32
N ALA A 242 -16.51 19.50 -3.95
CA ALA A 242 -16.69 20.86 -4.44
C ALA A 242 -15.83 21.86 -3.68
N THR A 243 -15.07 22.69 -4.37
CA THR A 243 -14.22 23.70 -3.73
C THR A 243 -14.99 24.73 -2.90
N SER A 244 -16.30 24.88 -3.12
CA SER A 244 -17.18 25.69 -2.28
C SER A 244 -17.62 25.02 -0.99
N LEU A 245 -17.46 23.68 -0.85
CA LEU A 245 -18.05 22.84 0.21
C LEU A 245 -19.55 23.04 0.35
N ASP A 246 -20.25 23.35 -0.73
CA ASP A 246 -21.70 23.50 -0.76
C ASP A 246 -22.33 22.21 -1.32
N SER A 247 -23.22 21.60 -0.54
CA SER A 247 -23.89 20.35 -0.91
C SER A 247 -24.62 20.38 -2.24
N LEU A 248 -25.08 21.54 -2.71
CA LEU A 248 -25.73 21.67 -4.03
C LEU A 248 -24.75 21.73 -5.19
N ASN A 249 -23.51 22.08 -4.92
CA ASN A 249 -22.42 22.13 -5.90
C ASN A 249 -21.52 20.89 -5.82
N ASP A 250 -21.73 20.06 -4.80
CA ASP A 250 -20.98 18.83 -4.64
C ASP A 250 -21.31 17.80 -5.72
N PRO A 251 -20.32 17.16 -6.37
CA PRO A 251 -20.58 16.15 -7.40
C PRO A 251 -21.42 14.96 -6.91
N GLY A 252 -21.25 14.58 -5.64
CA GLY A 252 -22.01 13.52 -4.99
C GLY A 252 -23.34 13.97 -4.41
N LEU A 253 -23.56 15.28 -4.28
CA LEU A 253 -24.71 15.90 -3.61
C LEU A 253 -24.85 15.45 -2.14
N ASP A 254 -23.74 15.28 -1.43
CA ASP A 254 -23.73 14.87 -0.04
C ASP A 254 -24.44 15.89 0.85
N ALA A 255 -25.27 15.39 1.78
CA ALA A 255 -26.12 16.19 2.65
C ALA A 255 -27.12 17.13 1.94
N ALA A 256 -27.34 16.99 0.64
CA ALA A 256 -28.35 17.75 -0.11
C ALA A 256 -29.75 17.16 0.11
N SER A 257 -30.29 17.30 1.32
CA SER A 257 -31.57 16.72 1.74
C SER A 257 -32.80 17.39 1.11
N ASN A 258 -32.64 18.56 0.51
CA ASN A 258 -33.68 19.30 -0.19
C ASN A 258 -33.96 18.80 -1.61
N LEU A 259 -33.15 17.87 -2.12
CA LEU A 259 -33.33 17.24 -3.42
C LEU A 259 -34.14 15.96 -3.29
N SER A 260 -35.24 15.85 -4.01
CA SER A 260 -36.06 14.63 -4.07
C SER A 260 -35.23 13.47 -4.65
N ASN A 261 -35.28 12.33 -3.97
CA ASN A 261 -34.61 11.09 -4.40
C ASN A 261 -33.08 11.17 -4.46
N ASN A 262 -32.46 12.05 -3.68
CA ASN A 262 -31.00 12.05 -3.56
C ASN A 262 -30.53 10.85 -2.71
N PRO A 263 -29.84 9.85 -3.28
CA PRO A 263 -29.36 8.68 -2.55
C PRO A 263 -28.29 9.04 -1.51
N ASN A 264 -27.60 10.17 -1.71
CA ASN A 264 -26.49 10.62 -0.88
C ASN A 264 -26.88 11.68 0.17
N ALA A 265 -28.18 11.96 0.31
CA ALA A 265 -28.68 12.95 1.27
C ALA A 265 -28.29 12.65 2.73
N TRP A 266 -27.99 11.40 3.04
CA TRP A 266 -27.64 10.93 4.38
C TRP A 266 -26.13 10.91 4.67
N PHE A 267 -25.29 11.14 3.65
CA PHE A 267 -23.87 11.33 3.89
C PHE A 267 -23.63 12.64 4.62
N ALA A 268 -22.56 12.67 5.44
CA ALA A 268 -22.15 13.90 6.07
C ALA A 268 -21.68 14.91 5.00
N LYS A 269 -21.93 16.18 5.26
CA LYS A 269 -21.42 17.27 4.42
C LYS A 269 -19.89 17.25 4.39
N ASP A 270 -19.34 17.53 3.23
CA ASP A 270 -17.89 17.60 3.04
C ASP A 270 -17.23 18.61 3.98
N VAL A 271 -16.10 18.17 4.56
CA VAL A 271 -15.29 19.01 5.47
C VAL A 271 -14.03 19.53 4.81
N MET A 272 -13.62 18.91 3.68
CA MET A 272 -12.43 19.28 2.93
C MET A 272 -12.65 19.07 1.44
N SER A 273 -12.08 19.96 0.66
CA SER A 273 -11.98 19.83 -0.78
C SER A 273 -10.69 20.41 -1.30
N PHE A 274 -10.30 20.00 -2.50
CA PHE A 274 -9.26 20.68 -3.25
C PHE A 274 -9.54 20.66 -4.76
N GLY A 275 -9.05 21.67 -5.45
CA GLY A 275 -9.06 21.78 -6.91
C GLY A 275 -7.66 22.04 -7.44
N LEU A 276 -7.31 21.40 -8.55
CA LEU A 276 -6.06 21.54 -9.27
C LEU A 276 -6.31 22.26 -10.61
N HIS A 277 -5.49 23.24 -10.90
CA HIS A 277 -5.58 24.02 -12.12
C HIS A 277 -4.32 23.82 -12.96
N TYR A 278 -4.50 23.58 -14.24
CA TYR A 278 -3.44 23.33 -15.21
C TYR A 278 -3.33 24.47 -16.22
N TYR A 279 -4.44 24.83 -16.86
CA TYR A 279 -4.55 25.92 -17.81
C TYR A 279 -5.99 26.47 -17.80
N ASP A 280 -6.19 27.60 -18.43
CA ASP A 280 -7.52 28.21 -18.52
C ASP A 280 -8.47 27.37 -19.37
N GLY A 281 -9.66 27.06 -18.81
CA GLY A 281 -10.64 26.18 -19.45
C GLY A 281 -10.29 24.67 -19.42
N ASP A 282 -9.42 24.23 -18.52
CA ASP A 282 -9.02 22.83 -18.36
C ASP A 282 -10.14 21.88 -17.94
N TYR A 283 -11.27 22.42 -17.46
CA TYR A 283 -12.43 21.66 -17.02
C TYR A 283 -13.74 22.30 -17.48
N SER A 284 -14.65 21.46 -17.98
CA SER A 284 -16.02 21.84 -18.27
C SER A 284 -16.95 20.73 -17.77
N PRO A 285 -17.91 21.01 -16.87
CA PRO A 285 -18.85 20.01 -16.37
C PRO A 285 -19.76 19.52 -17.51
N ILE A 286 -20.06 18.22 -17.51
CA ILE A 286 -20.93 17.58 -18.50
C ILE A 286 -22.37 18.05 -18.31
N SER A 287 -22.80 18.25 -17.05
CA SER A 287 -24.15 18.68 -16.71
C SER A 287 -24.18 20.18 -16.38
N SER A 288 -24.96 20.93 -17.11
CA SER A 288 -25.23 22.34 -16.81
C SER A 288 -26.24 22.55 -15.68
N THR A 289 -26.94 21.49 -15.27
CA THR A 289 -27.94 21.52 -14.19
C THR A 289 -27.35 21.34 -12.79
N LEU A 290 -26.26 20.65 -12.69
CA LEU A 290 -25.37 20.75 -11.52
C LEU A 290 -24.64 22.06 -11.72
N ASN A 291 -25.21 23.14 -11.16
CA ASN A 291 -24.69 24.51 -11.30
C ASN A 291 -23.18 24.50 -11.43
N GLY A 292 -22.68 24.55 -12.65
CA GLY A 292 -21.35 24.23 -13.17
C GLY A 292 -20.09 24.59 -12.39
N SER A 293 -20.23 24.68 -11.09
CA SER A 293 -19.27 25.27 -10.19
C SER A 293 -18.58 24.31 -9.24
N ALA A 294 -18.87 22.97 -9.32
CA ALA A 294 -18.19 22.03 -8.42
C ALA A 294 -16.66 22.22 -8.46
N GLN A 295 -16.13 22.54 -9.63
CA GLN A 295 -14.73 22.83 -9.87
C GLN A 295 -14.51 24.09 -10.70
N ALA A 296 -15.51 24.96 -10.77
CA ALA A 296 -15.32 26.28 -11.39
C ALA A 296 -14.21 27.01 -10.62
N SER A 297 -13.32 27.61 -11.36
CA SER A 297 -12.23 28.38 -10.78
C SER A 297 -12.81 29.46 -9.85
N ILE A 298 -12.66 29.26 -8.53
CA ILE A 298 -12.92 30.33 -7.55
C ILE A 298 -11.86 31.45 -7.71
N LEU A 299 -10.78 31.14 -8.43
CA LEU A 299 -9.71 32.11 -8.71
C LEU A 299 -10.17 33.25 -9.61
N GLY A 300 -11.42 33.22 -10.14
CA GLY A 300 -11.99 34.30 -10.94
C GLY A 300 -11.18 34.64 -12.18
N SER A 301 -11.32 35.87 -12.68
CA SER A 301 -10.53 36.38 -13.79
C SER A 301 -9.04 36.61 -13.48
N ASP A 302 -8.64 36.45 -12.21
CA ASP A 302 -7.27 36.66 -11.75
C ASP A 302 -6.38 35.42 -11.84
N VAL A 303 -6.86 34.36 -12.49
CA VAL A 303 -6.06 33.14 -12.73
C VAL A 303 -4.72 33.44 -13.40
N ALA A 304 -4.68 34.52 -14.22
CA ALA A 304 -3.43 34.97 -14.83
C ALA A 304 -2.35 35.37 -13.82
N SER A 305 -2.72 35.73 -12.58
CA SER A 305 -1.77 36.13 -11.53
C SER A 305 -1.10 34.95 -10.85
N TYR A 306 -1.61 33.73 -11.03
CA TYR A 306 -1.10 32.51 -10.38
C TYR A 306 -0.15 31.67 -11.25
N GLY A 307 0.41 32.26 -12.31
CA GLY A 307 1.37 31.60 -13.19
C GLY A 307 0.84 31.39 -14.61
N HIS A 308 1.69 30.87 -15.48
CA HIS A 308 1.34 30.58 -16.87
C HIS A 308 0.62 29.25 -17.01
N ASP A 309 -0.18 29.11 -18.06
CA ASP A 309 -0.84 27.85 -18.42
C ASP A 309 0.16 26.73 -18.66
N LEU A 310 -0.13 25.56 -18.10
CA LEU A 310 0.71 24.37 -18.19
C LEU A 310 -0.06 23.24 -18.87
N TYR A 311 0.26 22.98 -20.14
CA TYR A 311 -0.43 21.97 -20.96
C TYR A 311 0.23 20.59 -20.91
N ASN A 312 1.20 20.39 -20.03
CA ASN A 312 2.01 19.18 -19.91
C ASN A 312 1.62 18.30 -18.68
N GLY A 313 0.48 18.61 -18.05
CA GLY A 313 0.03 17.90 -16.84
C GLY A 313 0.66 18.40 -15.54
N ASN A 314 1.52 19.40 -15.56
CA ASN A 314 2.02 20.03 -14.34
C ASN A 314 0.96 20.94 -13.74
N ILE A 315 0.85 20.94 -12.42
CA ILE A 315 -0.11 21.75 -11.67
C ILE A 315 0.37 23.19 -11.67
N ARG A 316 -0.48 24.10 -12.18
CA ARG A 316 -0.26 25.54 -12.18
C ARG A 316 -0.61 26.16 -10.84
N ALA A 317 -1.76 25.78 -10.29
CA ALA A 317 -2.25 26.25 -9.01
C ALA A 317 -3.08 25.17 -8.31
N MET A 318 -3.09 25.22 -7.00
CA MET A 318 -3.93 24.37 -6.15
C MET A 318 -4.75 25.25 -5.23
N GLN A 319 -6.03 24.94 -5.13
CA GLN A 319 -6.95 25.54 -4.18
C GLN A 319 -7.38 24.46 -3.19
N THR A 320 -7.39 24.76 -1.91
CA THR A 320 -7.92 23.89 -0.85
C THR A 320 -8.96 24.65 -0.04
N THR A 321 -10.00 23.95 0.38
CA THR A 321 -11.03 24.51 1.25
C THR A 321 -11.28 23.54 2.38
N ILE A 322 -11.28 24.03 3.60
CA ILE A 322 -11.46 23.23 4.82
C ILE A 322 -12.53 23.89 5.69
N THR A 323 -13.46 23.08 6.20
CA THR A 323 -14.43 23.54 7.20
C THR A 323 -13.78 23.56 8.56
N HIS A 324 -14.00 24.63 9.32
CA HIS A 324 -13.52 24.71 10.69
C HIS A 324 -14.26 23.66 11.57
N PRO A 325 -13.54 22.75 12.25
CA PRO A 325 -14.15 21.60 12.88
C PRO A 325 -15.09 21.92 14.05
N ARG A 326 -15.02 23.13 14.61
CA ARG A 326 -15.90 23.56 15.72
C ARG A 326 -17.04 24.47 15.30
N THR A 327 -16.86 25.25 14.25
CA THR A 327 -17.86 26.24 13.83
C THR A 327 -18.57 25.85 12.55
N TYR A 328 -18.09 24.83 11.84
CA TYR A 328 -18.56 24.42 10.51
C TYR A 328 -18.54 25.58 9.50
N GLN A 329 -17.75 26.60 9.76
CA GLN A 329 -17.54 27.70 8.84
C GLN A 329 -16.38 27.38 7.91
N VAL A 330 -16.55 27.72 6.64
CA VAL A 330 -15.48 27.62 5.62
C VAL A 330 -14.40 28.64 5.98
N LEU A 331 -13.16 28.17 6.11
CA LEU A 331 -12.03 29.04 6.37
C LEU A 331 -11.63 29.71 5.05
N PRO A 332 -11.49 31.01 5.00
CA PRO A 332 -10.94 31.71 3.86
C PRO A 332 -9.48 31.30 3.67
N GLN A 333 -9.09 31.05 2.42
CA GLN A 333 -7.74 30.65 2.03
C GLN A 333 -7.17 31.65 1.05
#